data_e6ca3bc00036f906522b7e1ede0b2401
#
_entry.id   e6ca3bc00036f906522b7e1ede0b2401
#
_cell.length_a   1.000
_cell.length_b   1.000
_cell.length_c   1.000
_cell.angle_alpha   90.00
_cell.angle_beta   90.00
_cell.angle_gamma   90.00
#
_symmetry.space_group_name_H-M   'P 1'
#
loop_
_entity.id
_entity.type
_entity.pdbx_description
1 polymer ?
#
loop_
_entity_poly.entity_id
_entity_poly.type
_entity_poly.pdbx_seq_one_letter_code
_entity_poly.pdbx_strand_id
1 'polypeptide(L)' 'MKVVAFKCDDCGVVTEIPVNKAIKLILNTRGCVQCLCICCGKELTGNLVTEEGEIKDD' A
#
# COMPACT_ATOMS: atom_id res chain seq x y z
N MET A 1 -9.21 7.04 -9.28
CA MET A 1 -7.76 6.93 -9.07
C MET A 1 -7.47 5.71 -8.20
N LYS A 2 -6.47 4.94 -8.55
CA LYS A 2 -6.13 3.72 -7.80
C LYS A 2 -5.03 3.99 -6.80
N VAL A 3 -5.08 3.29 -5.67
CA VAL A 3 -4.08 3.41 -4.61
C VAL A 3 -3.65 2.03 -4.16
N VAL A 4 -2.44 1.95 -3.63
CA VAL A 4 -1.94 0.75 -2.97
C VAL A 4 -2.10 0.96 -1.46
N ALA A 5 -2.80 0.05 -0.82
CA ALA A 5 -3.06 0.15 0.62
C ALA A 5 -2.11 -0.75 1.41
N PHE A 6 -1.58 -0.21 2.49
CA PHE A 6 -0.71 -0.95 3.42
C PHE A 6 -1.34 -0.88 4.81
N LYS A 7 -1.42 -2.02 5.47
CA LYS A 7 -1.97 -2.08 6.82
C LYS A 7 -0.93 -2.65 7.77
N CYS A 8 -0.66 -1.93 8.85
CA CYS A 8 0.24 -2.39 9.90
C CYS A 8 -0.56 -3.19 10.93
N ASP A 9 -0.18 -4.44 11.13
CA ASP A 9 -0.85 -5.31 12.08
C ASP A 9 -0.61 -4.88 13.53
N ASP A 10 0.53 -4.26 13.80
CA ASP A 10 0.89 -3.84 15.15
C ASP A 10 0.20 -2.54 15.56
N CYS A 11 0.13 -1.57 14.63
CA CYS A 11 -0.42 -0.25 14.92
C CYS A 11 -1.86 -0.08 14.44
N GLY A 12 -2.30 -0.92 13.52
CA GLY A 12 -3.61 -0.77 12.88
C GLY A 12 -3.70 0.41 11.93
N VAL A 13 -2.57 1.05 11.63
CA VAL A 13 -2.53 2.19 10.72
C VAL A 13 -2.64 1.72 9.28
N VAL A 14 -3.50 2.37 8.50
CA VAL A 14 -3.62 2.11 7.07
C VAL A 14 -2.98 3.27 6.31
N THR A 15 -2.05 2.93 5.43
CA THR A 15 -1.37 3.90 4.58
C THR A 15 -1.76 3.65 3.14
N GLU A 16 -2.12 4.69 2.41
CA GLU A 16 -2.48 4.59 1.00
C GLU A 16 -1.53 5.42 0.16
N ILE A 17 -1.05 4.84 -0.93
CA ILE A 17 -0.16 5.51 -1.86
C ILE A 17 -0.82 5.50 -3.24
N PRO A 18 -0.95 6.69 -3.90
CA PRO A 18 -1.55 6.72 -5.22
C PRO A 18 -0.67 5.98 -6.25
N VAL A 19 -1.32 5.23 -7.12
CA VAL A 19 -0.62 4.49 -8.17
C VAL A 19 -0.26 5.47 -9.28
N ASN A 20 1.04 5.61 -9.53
CA ASN A 20 1.56 6.39 -10.64
C ASN A 20 2.44 5.50 -11.50
N LYS A 21 3.14 6.09 -12.49
CA LYS A 21 4.00 5.32 -13.39
C LYS A 21 5.09 4.55 -12.66
N ALA A 22 5.70 5.17 -11.66
CA ALA A 22 6.77 4.55 -10.88
C ALA A 22 6.24 3.37 -10.05
N ILE A 23 5.12 3.56 -9.37
CA ILE A 23 4.49 2.51 -8.56
C ILE A 23 4.02 1.37 -9.46
N LYS A 24 3.44 1.70 -10.61
CA LYS A 24 2.97 0.69 -11.56
C LYS A 24 4.13 -0.15 -12.08
N LEU A 25 5.26 0.47 -12.35
CA LEU A 25 6.46 -0.24 -12.79
C LEU A 25 6.98 -1.19 -11.71
N ILE A 26 6.99 -0.75 -10.45
CA ILE A 26 7.40 -1.58 -9.33
C ILE A 26 6.48 -2.78 -9.18
N LEU A 27 5.17 -2.57 -9.28
CA LEU A 27 4.17 -3.66 -9.20
C LEU A 27 4.36 -4.66 -10.32
N ASN A 28 4.64 -4.20 -11.52
CA ASN A 28 4.85 -5.09 -12.66
C ASN A 28 6.17 -5.86 -12.56
N THR A 29 7.20 -5.27 -11.97
CA THR A 29 8.52 -5.85 -11.86
C THR A 29 8.65 -6.77 -10.65
N ARG A 30 8.15 -6.34 -9.49
CA ARG A 30 8.31 -7.04 -8.23
C ARG A 30 7.05 -7.69 -7.71
N GLY A 31 5.88 -7.27 -8.22
CA GLY A 31 4.59 -7.77 -7.77
C GLY A 31 4.09 -7.13 -6.49
N CYS A 32 4.89 -6.31 -5.83
CA CYS A 32 4.49 -5.63 -4.59
C CYS A 32 5.28 -4.35 -4.39
N VAL A 33 4.78 -3.50 -3.51
CA VAL A 33 5.44 -2.26 -3.11
C VAL A 33 5.69 -2.32 -1.62
N GLN A 34 6.84 -1.81 -1.18
CA GLN A 34 7.19 -1.77 0.23
C GLN A 34 7.22 -0.34 0.74
N CYS A 35 6.73 -0.13 1.96
CA CYS A 35 6.86 1.15 2.65
C CYS A 35 7.04 0.92 4.14
N LEU A 36 7.43 1.98 4.85
CA LEU A 36 7.60 1.90 6.29
C LEU A 36 6.37 2.47 6.99
N CYS A 37 5.94 1.80 8.07
CA CYS A 37 4.87 2.31 8.92
C CYS A 37 5.33 3.62 9.58
N ILE A 38 4.53 4.67 9.43
CA ILE A 38 4.88 5.97 10.01
C ILE A 38 4.78 5.99 11.54
N CYS A 39 4.11 5.00 12.12
CA CYS A 39 3.93 4.92 13.56
C CYS A 39 5.07 4.15 14.24
N CYS A 40 5.38 2.96 13.75
CA CYS A 40 6.36 2.08 14.40
C CYS A 40 7.60 1.80 13.55
N GLY A 41 7.65 2.24 12.31
CA GLY A 41 8.77 2.04 11.42
C GLY A 41 8.89 0.63 10.83
N LYS A 42 7.88 -0.21 11.03
CA LYS A 42 7.88 -1.56 10.52
C LYS A 42 7.72 -1.56 9.01
N GLU A 43 8.46 -2.44 8.33
CA GLU A 43 8.35 -2.58 6.88
C GLU A 43 7.02 -3.25 6.51
N LEU A 44 6.27 -2.59 5.64
CA LEU A 44 4.98 -3.09 5.17
C LEU A 44 5.06 -3.41 3.68
N THR A 45 4.34 -4.45 3.27
CA THR A 45 4.27 -4.85 1.87
C THR A 45 2.84 -4.75 1.38
N GLY A 46 2.63 -4.04 0.29
CA GLY A 46 1.32 -3.90 -0.33
C GLY A 46 1.36 -4.36 -1.77
N ASN A 47 0.47 -5.26 -2.13
CA ASN A 47 0.31 -5.73 -3.50
C ASN A 47 -1.13 -5.59 -4.00
N LEU A 48 -2.00 -5.07 -3.17
CA LEU A 48 -3.40 -4.90 -3.48
C LEU A 48 -3.65 -3.45 -3.94
N VAL A 49 -4.21 -3.33 -5.13
CA VAL A 49 -4.57 -2.02 -5.69
C VAL A 49 -6.06 -1.83 -5.55
N THR A 50 -6.47 -0.76 -4.88
CA THR A 50 -7.89 -0.44 -4.66
C THR A 50 -8.22 0.92 -5.26
N GLU A 51 -9.52 1.20 -5.39
CA GLU A 51 -9.96 2.55 -5.72
C GLU A 51 -9.82 3.44 -4.49
N GLU A 52 -9.42 4.69 -4.72
CA GLU A 52 -9.26 5.66 -3.66
C GLU A 52 -10.60 5.87 -2.95
N GLY A 53 -10.59 5.77 -1.63
CA GLY A 53 -11.78 5.93 -0.81
C GLY A 53 -12.61 4.67 -0.65
N GLU A 54 -12.22 3.58 -1.31
CA GLU A 54 -12.93 2.31 -1.23
C GLU A 54 -12.06 1.23 -0.64
N ILE A 55 -11.74 1.35 0.63
CA ILE A 55 -11.06 0.27 1.33
C ILE A 55 -12.14 -0.69 1.81
N LYS A 56 -12.17 -1.85 1.20
CA LYS A 56 -13.09 -2.90 1.63
C LYS A 56 -12.41 -3.74 2.69
N ASP A 57 -12.94 -3.64 3.87
CA ASP A 57 -12.56 -4.50 4.98
C ASP A 57 -13.35 -5.79 4.88
N ASP A 58 -12.79 -6.76 4.30
CA ASP A 58 -13.39 -8.09 4.34
C ASP A 58 -12.53 -9.05 5.12
#